data_cf1deec62916576e9e474aa8b3f85939
#
_entry.id   cf1deec62916576e9e474aa8b3f85939
#
_cell.length_a   1.000
_cell.length_b   1.000
_cell.length_c   1.000
_cell.angle_alpha   90.00
_cell.angle_beta   90.00
_cell.angle_gamma   90.00
#
_symmetry.space_group_name_H-M   'P 1'
#
loop_
_entity.id
_entity.type
_entity.pdbx_description
1 polymer ?
#
loop_
_entity_poly.entity_id
_entity_poly.type
_entity_poly.pdbx_seq_one_letter_code
_entity_poly.pdbx_strand_id
1 'polypeptide(L)' 'MAVVPRVIVAPPSPSGGRRVRVDGEILGLAYGLEDVIEFLRRAGLETVDEVDLRQGTGLVEWRGGGPDVWAAPT' A
#
# COMPACT_ATOMS: atom_id res chain seq x y z
N MET A 1 15.03 20.26 2.21
CA MET A 1 14.39 19.29 3.10
C MET A 1 13.77 18.17 2.24
N ALA A 2 14.14 16.94 2.46
CA ALA A 2 13.60 15.84 1.67
C ALA A 2 12.15 15.56 2.08
N VAL A 3 11.27 15.49 1.11
CA VAL A 3 9.88 15.10 1.34
C VAL A 3 9.77 13.59 1.11
N VAL A 4 9.44 12.86 2.16
CA VAL A 4 9.23 11.42 2.05
C VAL A 4 7.82 11.20 1.50
N PRO A 5 7.66 10.44 0.40
CA PRO A 5 6.34 10.15 -0.14
C PRO A 5 5.48 9.43 0.90
N ARG A 6 4.22 9.84 1.02
CA ARG A 6 3.27 9.18 1.90
C ARG A 6 2.49 8.14 1.12
N VAL A 7 2.62 6.88 1.53
CA VAL A 7 1.89 5.78 0.93
C VAL A 7 0.74 5.40 1.86
N ILE A 8 -0.47 5.37 1.31
CA ILE A 8 -1.67 5.01 2.07
C ILE A 8 -2.33 3.82 1.38
N VAL A 9 -2.54 2.75 2.14
CA VAL A 9 -3.29 1.60 1.69
C VAL A 9 -4.66 1.67 2.35
N ALA A 10 -5.70 1.91 1.55
CA ALA A 10 -7.06 2.09 2.03
C ALA A 10 -7.63 0.78 2.60
N PRO A 11 -8.73 0.84 3.36
CA PRO A 11 -9.40 -0.38 3.81
C PRO A 11 -9.83 -1.25 2.62
N PRO A 12 -9.96 -2.58 2.82
CA PRO A 12 -10.43 -3.46 1.75
C PRO A 12 -11.81 -3.02 1.23
N SER A 13 -11.98 -3.04 -0.09
CA SER A 13 -13.27 -2.71 -0.69
C SER A 13 -14.24 -3.88 -0.56
N PRO A 14 -15.56 -3.64 -0.66
CA PRO A 14 -16.54 -4.73 -0.59
C PRO A 14 -16.34 -5.82 -1.64
N SER A 15 -15.78 -5.47 -2.78
CA SER A 15 -15.50 -6.43 -3.87
C SER A 15 -14.11 -7.04 -3.80
N GLY A 16 -13.36 -6.73 -2.74
CA GLY A 16 -11.99 -7.19 -2.58
C GLY A 16 -10.98 -6.18 -3.11
N GLY A 17 -9.74 -6.32 -2.65
CA GLY A 17 -8.66 -5.41 -3.04
C GLY A 17 -8.63 -4.14 -2.21
N ARG A 18 -7.47 -3.50 -2.20
CA ARG A 18 -7.22 -2.28 -1.42
C ARG A 18 -6.61 -1.22 -2.34
N ARG A 19 -7.18 -0.02 -2.27
CA ARG A 19 -6.69 1.10 -3.07
C ARG A 19 -5.39 1.64 -2.49
N VAL A 20 -4.39 1.84 -3.35
CA VAL A 20 -3.09 2.35 -2.96
C VAL A 20 -2.93 3.77 -3.47
N ARG A 21 -2.52 4.69 -2.57
CA ARG A 21 -2.26 6.09 -2.91
C ARG A 21 -0.84 6.45 -2.53
N VAL A 22 -0.21 7.27 -3.37
CA VAL A 22 1.08 7.88 -3.06
C VAL A 22 0.91 9.39 -3.23
N ASP A 23 1.15 10.14 -2.15
CA ASP A 23 1.01 11.60 -2.13
C ASP A 23 -0.36 12.09 -2.64
N GLY A 24 -1.40 11.32 -2.31
CA GLY A 24 -2.77 11.66 -2.70
C GLY A 24 -3.18 11.17 -4.08
N GLU A 25 -2.24 10.63 -4.86
CA GLU A 25 -2.54 10.10 -6.18
C GLU A 25 -2.85 8.60 -6.09
N ILE A 26 -3.97 8.19 -6.68
CA ILE A 26 -4.38 6.78 -6.68
C ILE A 26 -3.57 6.03 -7.73
N LEU A 27 -2.81 5.02 -7.31
CA LEU A 27 -2.02 4.19 -8.23
C LEU A 27 -2.81 3.02 -8.78
N GLY A 28 -3.72 2.48 -7.99
CA GLY A 28 -4.52 1.34 -8.43
C GLY A 28 -5.09 0.56 -7.27
N LEU A 29 -5.68 -0.58 -7.59
CA LEU A 29 -6.29 -1.50 -6.65
C LEU A 29 -5.37 -2.72 -6.48
N ALA A 30 -4.86 -2.92 -5.28
CA ALA A 30 -3.96 -4.03 -4.98
C ALA A 30 -4.74 -5.19 -4.37
N TYR A 31 -4.41 -6.41 -4.77
CA TYR A 31 -5.03 -7.63 -4.25
C TYR A 31 -4.06 -8.43 -3.39
N GLY A 32 -2.89 -7.91 -3.15
CA GLY A 32 -1.87 -8.52 -2.32
C GLY A 32 -0.65 -7.62 -2.20
N LEU A 33 0.31 -8.02 -1.36
CA LEU A 33 1.55 -7.25 -1.17
C LEU A 33 2.33 -7.07 -2.46
N GLU A 34 2.34 -8.08 -3.32
CA GLU A 34 3.07 -8.01 -4.59
C GLU A 34 2.58 -6.86 -5.46
N ASP A 35 1.26 -6.64 -5.48
CA ASP A 35 0.69 -5.53 -6.24
C ASP A 35 1.11 -4.19 -5.65
N VAL A 36 1.14 -4.08 -4.33
CA VAL A 36 1.59 -2.85 -3.66
C VAL A 36 3.04 -2.56 -4.03
N ILE A 37 3.90 -3.56 -3.96
CA ILE A 37 5.31 -3.42 -4.31
C ILE A 37 5.45 -2.94 -5.75
N GLU A 38 4.69 -3.52 -6.67
CA GLU A 38 4.75 -3.14 -8.08
C GLU A 38 4.30 -1.69 -8.27
N PHE A 39 3.22 -1.27 -7.61
CA PHE A 39 2.75 0.11 -7.69
C PHE A 39 3.81 1.08 -7.15
N LEU A 40 4.44 0.75 -6.03
CA LEU A 40 5.48 1.59 -5.45
C LEU A 40 6.70 1.67 -6.37
N ARG A 41 7.07 0.55 -6.98
CA ARG A 41 8.18 0.53 -7.91
C ARG A 41 7.91 1.44 -9.11
N ARG A 42 6.69 1.40 -9.65
CA ARG A 42 6.29 2.28 -10.75
C ARG A 42 6.29 3.75 -10.34
N ALA A 43 6.04 4.03 -9.07
CA ALA A 43 6.07 5.39 -8.53
C ALA A 43 7.49 5.85 -8.18
N GLY A 44 8.51 5.04 -8.45
CA GLY A 44 9.90 5.38 -8.17
C GLY A 44 10.41 4.94 -6.81
N LEU A 45 9.61 4.20 -6.04
CA LEU A 45 9.97 3.72 -4.70
C LEU A 45 10.51 2.28 -4.78
N GLU A 46 11.62 2.11 -5.49
CA GLU A 46 12.17 0.79 -5.80
C GLU A 46 12.85 0.10 -4.63
N THR A 47 13.17 0.84 -3.58
CA THR A 47 13.87 0.29 -2.41
C THR A 47 12.93 -0.36 -1.40
N VAL A 48 11.61 -0.21 -1.57
CA VAL A 48 10.63 -0.80 -0.65
C VAL A 48 10.36 -2.24 -1.08
N ASP A 49 10.54 -3.18 -0.15
CA ASP A 49 10.27 -4.59 -0.42
C ASP A 49 9.20 -5.14 0.52
N GLU A 50 8.91 -6.45 0.41
CA GLU A 50 7.87 -7.10 1.21
C GLU A 50 8.15 -7.02 2.70
N VAL A 51 9.42 -7.16 3.11
CA VAL A 51 9.81 -7.09 4.52
C VAL A 51 9.52 -5.71 5.08
N ASP A 52 9.86 -4.67 4.33
CA ASP A 52 9.59 -3.29 4.75
C ASP A 52 8.10 -3.06 4.94
N LEU A 53 7.28 -3.57 4.05
CA LEU A 53 5.83 -3.42 4.13
C LEU A 53 5.25 -4.14 5.35
N ARG A 54 5.75 -5.33 5.66
CA ARG A 54 5.26 -6.11 6.80
C ARG A 54 5.71 -5.55 8.14
N GLN A 55 6.89 -4.96 8.19
CA GLN A 55 7.45 -4.45 9.45
C GLN A 55 6.98 -3.03 9.79
N GLY A 56 6.35 -2.36 8.86
CA GLY A 56 5.88 -0.99 9.08
C GLY A 56 7.03 0.00 9.15
N THR A 57 7.47 0.45 7.99
CA THR A 57 8.62 1.37 7.86
C THR A 57 8.29 2.80 8.23
N GLY A 58 7.05 3.10 8.53
CA GLY A 58 6.59 4.49 8.69
C GLY A 58 6.29 5.16 7.36
N LEU A 59 6.72 4.57 6.26
CA LEU A 59 6.44 5.06 4.91
C LEU A 59 5.01 4.73 4.48
N VAL A 60 4.51 3.58 4.92
CA VAL A 60 3.19 3.07 4.51
C VAL A 60 2.23 3.13 5.67
N GLU A 61 1.09 3.76 5.46
CA GLU A 61 -0.01 3.77 6.41
C GLU A 61 -1.06 2.75 5.97
N TRP A 62 -1.31 1.75 6.81
CA TRP A 62 -2.32 0.73 6.56
C TRP A 62 -3.61 1.14 7.28
N ARG A 63 -4.67 1.33 6.52
CA ARG A 63 -5.98 1.71 7.08
C ARG A 63 -6.96 0.56 6.96
N GLY A 64 -7.61 0.20 8.07
CA GLY A 64 -8.62 -0.86 8.06
C GLY A 64 -8.07 -2.27 8.01
N GLY A 65 -6.84 -2.48 8.53
CA GLY A 65 -6.20 -3.79 8.59
C GLY A 65 -4.77 -3.74 8.11
N GLY A 66 -3.98 -4.68 8.56
CA GLY A 66 -2.57 -4.76 8.23
C GLY A 66 -2.28 -5.37 6.86
N PRO A 67 -1.00 -5.72 6.60
CA PRO A 67 -0.57 -6.16 5.27
C PRO A 67 -1.11 -7.53 4.82
N ASP A 68 -1.77 -8.26 5.70
CA ASP A 68 -2.34 -9.56 5.35
C ASP A 68 -3.85 -9.52 5.09
N VAL A 69 -4.47 -8.34 5.20
CA VAL A 69 -5.92 -8.18 5.03
C VAL A 69 -6.20 -7.62 3.64
N TRP A 70 -6.82 -8.43 2.79
CA TRP A 70 -7.07 -8.04 1.40
C TRP A 70 -8.53 -8.14 0.97
N ALA A 71 -9.39 -8.64 1.86
CA ALA A 71 -10.82 -8.75 1.60
C ALA A 71 -11.59 -8.13 2.77
N ALA A 72 -12.71 -7.47 2.44
CA ALA A 72 -13.57 -6.93 3.48
C ALA A 72 -14.17 -8.06 4.32
N PRO A 73 -14.36 -7.86 5.64
CA PRO A 73 -15.04 -8.86 6.46
C PRO A 73 -16.49 -9.03 6.00
N THR A 74 -16.93 -10.26 5.99
CA THR A 74 -18.31 -10.60 5.62
C THR A 74 -19.21 -10.55 6.84
#